data_ec2ea15db6b45a53b6c6b6f749e57812
#
_entry.id   ec2ea15db6b45a53b6c6b6f749e57812
#
_cell.length_a   1.000
_cell.length_b   1.000
_cell.length_c   1.000
_cell.angle_alpha   90.00
_cell.angle_beta   90.00
_cell.angle_gamma   90.00
#
_symmetry.space_group_name_H-M   'P 1'
#
loop_
_entity.id
_entity.type
_entity.pdbx_description
1 polymer ?
#
loop_
_entity_poly.entity_id
_entity_poly.type
_entity_poly.pdbx_seq_one_letter_code
_entity_poly.pdbx_strand_id
1 'polypeptide(L)'
;MNNLLSCKQTIKMKNKFNLSLIAVLMAGTSALTSCSKDNDDVEEPIVDVAVEAKLSDSFFDKVAYKGAMGTVDWTTGWTSFTPNANVYGATTETLGPGIITANRTLDASKVYLLSGFVYVASGVTLTIPAGTVIRGDQASKATLVVVRGGKLIAEGTATNPIVFTSNKAVGQRGNGDWGGIILLGKSTNNNPGGVGKIEGGIDAAQADHGGKDVADNSGILKYVRIEFPGIAYVQDNEINGLTLGSVGSGTTLDYIQVSNSGDDSFEWFGGTVNAKHLISINNVDDIFDFDNGFSGRLQFVIGQRSPVFADAAGQSNGIESDNSNTEFSSTPRTRPVISNMTIIGPSTPGSVVDVKHQNANLWRKGSKMVLANSIFIGAKWGIDIRDVETGAALTDGTSLIKNNIYQVADATKEVIVSNNSFATADLLRTYLTTNGNTFIAEAAAGALLTTPYTLIATPNFTLATGSAAATGATF
;
A
#
# COMPACT_ATOMS: atom_id res chain seq x y z
N MET A 1 -0.24 33.57 59.01
CA MET A 1 -1.52 34.28 59.22
C MET A 1 -2.51 33.72 58.24
N ASN A 2 -3.43 32.99 58.80
CA ASN A 2 -4.84 32.78 58.45
C ASN A 2 -5.19 32.24 57.06
N ASN A 3 -5.60 31.03 57.05
CA ASN A 3 -6.86 30.31 57.37
C ASN A 3 -7.72 30.08 56.12
N LEU A 4 -7.90 28.77 55.76
CA LEU A 4 -9.09 27.92 55.89
C LEU A 4 -10.21 28.29 54.92
N LEU A 5 -10.85 27.40 54.18
CA LEU A 5 -11.62 26.24 54.57
C LEU A 5 -11.98 25.31 53.40
N SER A 6 -11.95 24.04 53.70
CA SER A 6 -12.54 22.86 53.05
C SER A 6 -14.04 22.98 52.77
N CYS A 7 -14.51 22.35 51.71
CA CYS A 7 -15.83 21.71 51.73
C CYS A 7 -15.84 20.44 50.85
N LYS A 8 -15.85 19.28 51.54
CA LYS A 8 -16.19 17.97 50.95
C LYS A 8 -17.71 17.84 50.95
N GLN A 9 -18.28 17.40 49.86
CA GLN A 9 -19.61 16.77 49.91
C GLN A 9 -19.58 15.42 49.20
N THR A 10 -19.80 14.42 50.04
CA THR A 10 -20.06 13.02 49.72
C THR A 10 -21.54 12.82 49.48
N ILE A 11 -21.97 12.22 48.39
CA ILE A 11 -23.33 11.70 48.27
C ILE A 11 -23.30 10.21 47.96
N LYS A 12 -24.00 9.46 48.81
CA LYS A 12 -24.11 7.99 48.84
C LYS A 12 -25.06 7.45 47.76
N MET A 13 -24.68 6.29 47.24
CA MET A 13 -25.54 5.38 46.49
C MET A 13 -26.72 4.89 47.33
N LYS A 14 -27.86 4.66 46.64
CA LYS A 14 -28.85 3.63 47.03
C LYS A 14 -29.39 2.93 45.78
N ASN A 15 -29.13 1.65 45.72
CA ASN A 15 -29.78 0.65 44.85
C ASN A 15 -31.27 0.53 45.21
N LYS A 16 -32.12 0.28 44.21
CA LYS A 16 -33.23 -0.69 44.31
C LYS A 16 -33.63 -1.24 42.95
N PHE A 17 -33.53 -2.55 42.85
CA PHE A 17 -34.19 -3.44 41.87
C PHE A 17 -35.70 -3.31 41.95
N ASN A 18 -36.41 -3.42 40.82
CA ASN A 18 -37.64 -4.18 40.72
C ASN A 18 -37.97 -4.60 39.28
N LEU A 19 -38.07 -5.89 39.10
CA LEU A 19 -38.67 -6.61 37.97
C LEU A 19 -40.21 -6.51 38.06
N SER A 20 -40.93 -6.27 36.97
CA SER A 20 -42.28 -6.76 36.80
C SER A 20 -42.66 -6.82 35.31
N LEU A 21 -42.94 -8.01 34.88
CA LEU A 21 -43.53 -8.49 33.64
C LEU A 21 -45.08 -8.34 33.75
N ILE A 22 -45.73 -7.68 32.78
CA ILE A 22 -47.16 -7.94 32.49
C ILE A 22 -47.42 -7.71 31.00
N ALA A 23 -47.81 -8.79 30.32
CA ALA A 23 -48.45 -8.80 29.00
C ALA A 23 -49.96 -8.58 29.16
N VAL A 24 -50.56 -7.71 28.35
CA VAL A 24 -52.02 -7.74 28.08
C VAL A 24 -52.27 -7.43 26.61
N LEU A 25 -52.89 -8.37 25.96
CA LEU A 25 -53.51 -8.30 24.63
C LEU A 25 -54.88 -7.70 24.75
N MET A 26 -55.28 -6.75 23.89
CA MET A 26 -56.67 -6.73 23.35
C MET A 26 -56.81 -5.77 22.17
N ALA A 27 -57.58 -6.25 21.24
CA ALA A 27 -57.96 -5.67 19.95
C ALA A 27 -59.07 -4.59 20.08
N GLY A 28 -59.14 -3.73 19.03
CA GLY A 28 -60.41 -3.08 18.76
C GLY A 28 -60.38 -1.74 18.03
N THR A 29 -60.74 -1.83 16.75
CA THR A 29 -61.55 -0.92 15.93
C THR A 29 -60.94 0.39 15.35
N SER A 30 -61.09 0.44 14.08
CA SER A 30 -60.89 1.44 13.05
C SER A 30 -61.54 2.80 13.28
N ALA A 31 -60.80 3.85 12.96
CA ALA A 31 -61.37 5.09 12.43
C ALA A 31 -60.42 5.67 11.38
N LEU A 32 -60.91 5.79 10.17
CA LEU A 32 -60.28 6.42 9.03
C LEU A 32 -60.25 7.94 9.21
N THR A 33 -59.08 8.55 9.19
CA THR A 33 -58.90 9.95 8.76
C THR A 33 -57.70 10.02 7.87
N SER A 34 -57.94 10.39 6.62
CA SER A 34 -57.00 10.78 5.60
C SER A 34 -56.20 12.01 6.04
N CYS A 35 -54.88 11.91 5.95
CA CYS A 35 -53.99 13.08 5.74
C CYS A 35 -52.77 12.67 4.98
N SER A 36 -52.51 13.42 3.95
CA SER A 36 -51.38 13.56 3.02
C SER A 36 -50.11 12.78 3.32
N LYS A 37 -49.66 12.07 2.32
CA LYS A 37 -48.31 11.54 2.14
C LYS A 37 -47.30 12.69 2.06
N ASP A 38 -46.43 12.78 3.02
CA ASP A 38 -45.04 13.15 2.82
C ASP A 38 -44.24 11.88 3.08
N ASN A 39 -43.93 11.18 1.98
CA ASN A 39 -42.92 10.12 1.99
C ASN A 39 -41.57 10.80 1.97
N ASP A 40 -41.07 11.22 3.10
CA ASP A 40 -39.64 11.27 3.32
C ASP A 40 -39.20 9.81 3.60
N ASP A 41 -39.01 9.04 2.54
CA ASP A 41 -38.18 7.86 2.57
C ASP A 41 -36.76 8.35 2.89
N VAL A 42 -36.44 8.48 4.18
CA VAL A 42 -35.07 8.50 4.64
C VAL A 42 -34.53 7.11 4.34
N GLU A 43 -33.95 6.91 3.15
CA GLU A 43 -33.06 5.81 2.92
C GLU A 43 -31.99 5.91 4.02
N GLU A 44 -32.07 5.01 5.01
CA GLU A 44 -30.95 4.77 5.90
C GLU A 44 -29.74 4.50 4.97
N PRO A 45 -28.64 5.26 5.09
CA PRO A 45 -27.50 5.04 4.22
C PRO A 45 -27.05 3.60 4.43
N ILE A 46 -27.07 2.81 3.35
CA ILE A 46 -26.46 1.48 3.32
C ILE A 46 -24.99 1.73 3.65
N VAL A 47 -24.60 1.48 4.89
CA VAL A 47 -23.19 1.46 5.27
C VAL A 47 -22.65 0.17 4.68
N ASP A 48 -22.05 0.27 3.52
CA ASP A 48 -21.36 -0.85 2.88
C ASP A 48 -20.15 -1.19 3.76
N VAL A 49 -20.34 -2.17 4.67
CA VAL A 49 -19.27 -2.64 5.55
C VAL A 49 -18.35 -3.50 4.69
N ALA A 50 -17.13 -3.07 4.49
CA ALA A 50 -16.13 -3.87 3.79
C ALA A 50 -16.04 -5.26 4.43
N VAL A 51 -16.29 -6.30 3.63
CA VAL A 51 -16.10 -7.68 4.09
C VAL A 51 -14.61 -7.89 4.37
N GLU A 52 -14.30 -8.37 5.57
CA GLU A 52 -12.92 -8.59 5.97
C GLU A 52 -12.19 -9.53 5.01
N ALA A 53 -11.11 -9.04 4.40
CA ALA A 53 -10.32 -9.80 3.43
C ALA A 53 -9.64 -11.02 4.06
N LYS A 54 -9.63 -12.16 3.35
CA LYS A 54 -9.04 -13.45 3.80
C LYS A 54 -8.19 -14.07 2.70
N LEU A 55 -7.23 -14.91 3.08
CA LEU A 55 -6.44 -15.71 2.12
C LEU A 55 -7.30 -16.71 1.32
N SER A 56 -8.45 -17.11 1.87
CA SER A 56 -9.37 -18.01 1.17
C SER A 56 -10.20 -17.35 0.07
N ASP A 57 -10.16 -16.02 -0.04
CA ASP A 57 -10.94 -15.28 -1.03
C ASP A 57 -10.55 -15.67 -2.47
N SER A 58 -11.52 -15.58 -3.38
CA SER A 58 -11.34 -15.92 -4.79
C SER A 58 -10.35 -15.00 -5.53
N PHE A 59 -9.97 -13.89 -4.93
CA PHE A 59 -8.92 -13.02 -5.45
C PHE A 59 -7.57 -13.75 -5.56
N PHE A 60 -7.25 -14.65 -4.61
CA PHE A 60 -5.96 -15.32 -4.58
C PHE A 60 -5.92 -16.54 -5.51
N ASP A 61 -4.98 -16.53 -6.45
CA ASP A 61 -4.62 -17.72 -7.22
C ASP A 61 -3.90 -18.70 -6.30
N LYS A 62 -4.48 -19.88 -6.12
CA LYS A 62 -3.98 -20.89 -5.19
C LYS A 62 -2.85 -21.69 -5.82
N VAL A 63 -1.63 -21.12 -5.75
CA VAL A 63 -0.42 -21.74 -6.24
C VAL A 63 0.28 -22.56 -5.14
N ALA A 64 1.06 -23.56 -5.53
CA ALA A 64 1.77 -24.40 -4.55
C ALA A 64 3.04 -23.76 -3.99
N TYR A 65 3.61 -22.79 -4.69
CA TYR A 65 4.89 -22.17 -4.37
C TYR A 65 4.76 -20.94 -3.47
N LYS A 66 5.85 -20.63 -2.77
CA LYS A 66 6.04 -19.38 -2.01
C LYS A 66 6.80 -18.36 -2.86
N GLY A 67 6.58 -17.06 -2.56
CA GLY A 67 7.16 -15.97 -3.32
C GLY A 67 6.29 -15.55 -4.52
N ALA A 68 6.69 -14.45 -5.16
CA ALA A 68 5.89 -13.80 -6.20
C ALA A 68 5.87 -14.53 -7.54
N MET A 69 6.79 -15.49 -7.74
CA MET A 69 7.00 -16.12 -9.03
C MET A 69 7.30 -17.61 -8.87
N GLY A 70 6.65 -18.44 -9.69
CA GLY A 70 7.00 -19.85 -9.83
C GLY A 70 8.14 -20.04 -10.83
N THR A 71 7.93 -20.90 -11.80
CA THR A 71 8.89 -21.14 -12.89
C THR A 71 8.63 -20.29 -14.15
N VAL A 72 7.52 -19.54 -14.17
CA VAL A 72 7.15 -18.66 -15.28
C VAL A 72 7.46 -17.23 -14.89
N ASP A 73 8.28 -16.56 -15.71
CA ASP A 73 8.62 -15.16 -15.53
C ASP A 73 7.55 -14.26 -16.15
N TRP A 74 6.68 -13.72 -15.31
CA TRP A 74 5.62 -12.78 -15.73
C TRP A 74 6.11 -11.33 -15.90
N THR A 75 7.38 -11.04 -15.62
CA THR A 75 7.98 -9.72 -15.85
C THR A 75 8.40 -9.50 -17.29
N THR A 76 8.56 -10.57 -18.05
CA THR A 76 9.07 -10.54 -19.43
C THR A 76 8.20 -9.69 -20.35
N GLY A 77 8.83 -8.81 -21.11
CA GLY A 77 8.24 -8.05 -22.22
C GLY A 77 7.75 -6.66 -21.85
N TRP A 78 7.29 -6.44 -20.62
CA TRP A 78 6.71 -5.15 -20.22
C TRP A 78 7.56 -4.36 -19.21
N THR A 79 8.44 -5.00 -18.45
CA THR A 79 9.28 -4.34 -17.43
C THR A 79 10.55 -3.73 -18.03
N SER A 80 11.17 -2.82 -17.28
CA SER A 80 12.52 -2.33 -17.52
C SER A 80 13.31 -2.32 -16.22
N PHE A 81 14.43 -3.02 -16.17
CA PHE A 81 15.34 -3.03 -15.03
C PHE A 81 16.54 -2.08 -15.24
N THR A 82 16.62 -1.43 -16.39
CA THR A 82 17.63 -0.42 -16.74
C THR A 82 16.95 0.84 -17.31
N PRO A 83 15.99 1.45 -16.63
CA PRO A 83 15.18 2.53 -17.20
C PRO A 83 16.01 3.77 -17.57
N ASN A 84 17.17 3.99 -16.93
CA ASN A 84 18.07 5.10 -17.26
C ASN A 84 18.71 4.97 -18.66
N ALA A 85 18.79 3.76 -19.21
CA ALA A 85 19.31 3.51 -20.55
C ALA A 85 18.23 3.58 -21.65
N ASN A 86 16.94 3.60 -21.28
CA ASN A 86 15.85 3.60 -22.25
C ASN A 86 15.79 4.92 -23.03
N VAL A 87 15.60 4.80 -24.34
CA VAL A 87 15.44 5.94 -25.25
C VAL A 87 13.95 6.12 -25.53
N TYR A 88 13.42 7.26 -25.13
CA TYR A 88 12.05 7.70 -25.44
C TYR A 88 12.12 8.89 -26.40
N GLY A 89 11.14 9.04 -27.27
CA GLY A 89 11.07 10.15 -28.23
C GLY A 89 11.08 11.54 -27.55
N ALA A 90 11.36 12.58 -28.32
CA ALA A 90 11.20 13.96 -27.87
C ALA A 90 9.72 14.24 -27.54
N THR A 91 9.47 15.09 -26.53
CA THR A 91 8.11 15.54 -26.20
C THR A 91 7.51 16.35 -27.33
N THR A 92 6.28 16.03 -27.71
CA THR A 92 5.56 16.66 -28.82
C THR A 92 4.34 17.43 -28.36
N GLU A 93 3.83 17.15 -27.17
CA GLU A 93 2.71 17.84 -26.54
C GLU A 93 2.96 18.04 -25.05
N THR A 94 2.28 19.03 -24.45
CA THR A 94 2.33 19.26 -23.00
C THR A 94 0.99 18.89 -22.36
N LEU A 95 1.07 18.16 -21.24
CA LEU A 95 -0.05 17.86 -20.38
C LEU A 95 0.12 18.67 -19.07
N GLY A 96 -0.71 19.67 -18.89
CA GLY A 96 -0.72 20.53 -17.69
C GLY A 96 0.07 21.84 -17.82
N PRO A 97 0.22 22.60 -16.72
CA PRO A 97 -0.46 22.36 -15.43
C PRO A 97 -1.95 22.74 -15.45
N GLY A 98 -2.71 22.25 -14.47
CA GLY A 98 -4.11 22.63 -14.26
C GLY A 98 -5.07 21.46 -14.21
N ILE A 99 -6.36 21.75 -14.33
CA ILE A 99 -7.44 20.78 -14.13
C ILE A 99 -8.01 20.35 -15.48
N ILE A 100 -8.03 19.04 -15.72
CA ILE A 100 -8.75 18.41 -16.84
C ILE A 100 -10.22 18.31 -16.43
N THR A 101 -11.09 19.12 -17.05
CA THR A 101 -12.51 19.26 -16.69
C THR A 101 -13.47 18.52 -17.62
N ALA A 102 -12.97 17.86 -18.66
CA ALA A 102 -13.73 17.04 -19.58
C ALA A 102 -12.97 15.75 -19.89
N ASN A 103 -13.70 14.69 -20.25
CA ASN A 103 -13.08 13.42 -20.64
C ASN A 103 -12.06 13.66 -21.76
N ARG A 104 -10.87 13.10 -21.57
CA ARG A 104 -9.75 13.26 -22.50
C ARG A 104 -9.09 11.93 -22.78
N THR A 105 -8.87 11.64 -24.06
CA THR A 105 -8.04 10.51 -24.49
C THR A 105 -6.76 11.06 -25.10
N LEU A 106 -5.60 10.54 -24.63
CA LEU A 106 -4.31 10.89 -25.22
C LEU A 106 -4.10 10.14 -26.55
N ASP A 107 -3.19 10.65 -27.37
CA ASP A 107 -2.78 10.03 -28.63
C ASP A 107 -1.48 9.26 -28.43
N ALA A 108 -1.49 7.94 -28.59
CA ALA A 108 -0.32 7.07 -28.40
C ALA A 108 0.83 7.37 -29.38
N SER A 109 0.58 8.10 -30.49
CA SER A 109 1.64 8.53 -31.40
C SER A 109 2.46 9.72 -30.87
N LYS A 110 2.05 10.32 -29.75
CA LYS A 110 2.66 11.48 -29.12
C LYS A 110 3.49 11.08 -27.89
N VAL A 111 4.50 11.90 -27.58
CA VAL A 111 5.21 11.87 -26.31
C VAL A 111 4.83 13.12 -25.52
N TYR A 112 4.28 12.95 -24.34
CA TYR A 112 3.76 14.04 -23.52
C TYR A 112 4.79 14.54 -22.52
N LEU A 113 4.91 15.86 -22.38
CA LEU A 113 5.56 16.49 -21.24
C LEU A 113 4.51 16.74 -20.16
N LEU A 114 4.58 16.02 -19.05
CA LEU A 114 3.81 16.36 -17.85
C LEU A 114 4.51 17.52 -17.14
N SER A 115 3.80 18.62 -16.91
CA SER A 115 4.35 19.85 -16.30
C SER A 115 3.45 20.34 -15.18
N GLY A 116 4.04 20.57 -14.01
CA GLY A 116 3.34 20.95 -12.78
C GLY A 116 2.30 19.93 -12.34
N PHE A 117 1.40 20.33 -11.45
CA PHE A 117 0.29 19.49 -11.03
C PHE A 117 -0.80 19.45 -12.08
N VAL A 118 -1.16 18.24 -12.51
CA VAL A 118 -2.26 17.97 -13.45
C VAL A 118 -3.33 17.18 -12.71
N TYR A 119 -4.51 17.77 -12.60
CA TYR A 119 -5.64 17.18 -11.87
C TYR A 119 -6.68 16.65 -12.84
N VAL A 120 -7.12 15.41 -12.67
CA VAL A 120 -8.31 14.86 -13.37
C VAL A 120 -9.51 15.10 -12.46
N ALA A 121 -10.43 15.97 -12.87
CA ALA A 121 -11.56 16.42 -12.05
C ALA A 121 -12.52 15.26 -11.69
N SER A 122 -13.31 15.45 -10.64
CA SER A 122 -14.40 14.54 -10.29
C SER A 122 -15.38 14.37 -11.47
N GLY A 123 -15.77 13.11 -11.73
CA GLY A 123 -16.63 12.77 -12.87
C GLY A 123 -15.94 12.76 -14.23
N VAL A 124 -14.65 13.07 -14.30
CA VAL A 124 -13.86 13.11 -15.54
C VAL A 124 -12.97 11.87 -15.66
N THR A 125 -12.80 11.39 -16.88
CA THR A 125 -11.90 10.27 -17.20
C THR A 125 -10.77 10.76 -18.11
N LEU A 126 -9.52 10.53 -17.66
CA LEU A 126 -8.33 10.59 -18.50
C LEU A 126 -8.02 9.18 -19.01
N THR A 127 -8.02 9.00 -20.33
CA THR A 127 -7.65 7.73 -20.97
C THR A 127 -6.27 7.84 -21.62
N ILE A 128 -5.39 6.93 -21.28
CA ILE A 128 -4.02 6.82 -21.80
C ILE A 128 -3.91 5.50 -22.56
N PRO A 129 -3.83 5.50 -23.89
CA PRO A 129 -3.72 4.29 -24.68
C PRO A 129 -2.38 3.55 -24.49
N ALA A 130 -2.38 2.25 -24.78
CA ALA A 130 -1.19 1.41 -24.74
C ALA A 130 -0.03 2.00 -25.55
N GLY A 131 1.18 1.93 -25.04
CA GLY A 131 2.40 2.43 -25.67
C GLY A 131 2.65 3.94 -25.52
N THR A 132 1.75 4.67 -24.87
CA THR A 132 1.93 6.12 -24.62
C THR A 132 3.12 6.35 -23.66
N VAL A 133 3.93 7.37 -23.96
CA VAL A 133 5.02 7.84 -23.11
C VAL A 133 4.72 9.23 -22.55
N ILE A 134 4.80 9.36 -21.22
CA ILE A 134 4.64 10.61 -20.50
C ILE A 134 5.94 10.89 -19.73
N ARG A 135 6.53 12.08 -19.95
CA ARG A 135 7.79 12.49 -19.35
C ARG A 135 7.55 13.60 -18.34
N GLY A 136 7.81 13.33 -17.05
CA GLY A 136 7.63 14.29 -15.97
C GLY A 136 8.77 15.32 -15.89
N ASP A 137 8.42 16.59 -15.76
CA ASP A 137 9.36 17.70 -15.63
C ASP A 137 9.71 17.94 -14.16
N GLN A 138 10.99 17.85 -13.83
CA GLN A 138 11.49 18.05 -12.48
C GLN A 138 11.30 19.49 -11.99
N ALA A 139 11.59 20.48 -12.84
CA ALA A 139 11.59 21.87 -12.43
C ALA A 139 10.22 22.34 -11.96
N SER A 140 9.15 21.80 -12.57
CA SER A 140 7.76 22.09 -12.19
C SER A 140 7.18 21.09 -11.17
N LYS A 141 7.96 20.13 -10.68
CA LYS A 141 7.52 19.04 -9.80
C LYS A 141 6.27 18.33 -10.36
N ALA A 142 6.36 17.96 -11.64
CA ALA A 142 5.26 17.40 -12.41
C ALA A 142 4.61 16.20 -11.68
N THR A 143 3.29 16.25 -11.48
CA THR A 143 2.53 15.23 -10.75
C THR A 143 1.16 15.04 -11.40
N LEU A 144 0.74 13.78 -11.59
CA LEU A 144 -0.61 13.48 -12.08
C LEU A 144 -1.50 13.08 -10.89
N VAL A 145 -2.56 13.86 -10.65
CA VAL A 145 -3.50 13.64 -9.55
C VAL A 145 -4.88 13.35 -10.11
N VAL A 146 -5.41 12.17 -9.79
CA VAL A 146 -6.82 11.84 -10.05
C VAL A 146 -7.60 12.16 -8.78
N VAL A 147 -8.35 13.27 -8.81
CA VAL A 147 -9.09 13.70 -7.61
C VAL A 147 -10.24 12.76 -7.29
N ARG A 148 -10.75 12.84 -6.08
CA ARG A 148 -11.85 12.00 -5.58
C ARG A 148 -13.05 12.00 -6.54
N GLY A 149 -13.31 10.83 -7.16
CA GLY A 149 -14.37 10.63 -8.17
C GLY A 149 -13.95 10.89 -9.62
N GLY A 150 -12.69 11.27 -9.89
CA GLY A 150 -12.07 11.21 -11.21
C GLY A 150 -11.65 9.78 -11.57
N LYS A 151 -11.26 9.53 -12.81
CA LYS A 151 -10.77 8.23 -13.28
C LYS A 151 -9.56 8.35 -14.19
N LEU A 152 -8.63 7.41 -14.00
CA LEU A 152 -7.51 7.18 -14.92
C LEU A 152 -7.66 5.80 -15.56
N ILE A 153 -7.80 5.76 -16.88
CA ILE A 153 -7.75 4.51 -17.65
C ILE A 153 -6.40 4.47 -18.37
N ALA A 154 -5.45 3.76 -17.77
CA ALA A 154 -4.10 3.54 -18.28
C ALA A 154 -3.92 2.02 -18.49
N GLU A 155 -4.50 1.49 -19.56
CA GLU A 155 -4.47 0.07 -19.88
C GLU A 155 -3.49 -0.19 -21.02
N GLY A 156 -2.23 -0.49 -20.66
CA GLY A 156 -1.19 -0.95 -21.56
C GLY A 156 -1.34 -2.42 -21.89
N THR A 157 -0.34 -2.97 -22.57
CA THR A 157 -0.21 -4.42 -22.87
C THR A 157 1.20 -4.89 -22.57
N ALA A 158 1.41 -6.19 -22.49
CA ALA A 158 2.75 -6.76 -22.27
C ALA A 158 3.76 -6.37 -23.37
N THR A 159 3.32 -6.08 -24.57
CA THR A 159 4.19 -5.65 -25.69
C THR A 159 4.22 -4.14 -25.89
N ASN A 160 3.25 -3.41 -25.35
CA ASN A 160 3.14 -1.96 -25.45
C ASN A 160 2.74 -1.38 -24.07
N PRO A 161 3.61 -1.42 -23.05
CA PRO A 161 3.32 -0.82 -21.76
C PRO A 161 3.21 0.70 -21.88
N ILE A 162 2.43 1.30 -20.99
CA ILE A 162 2.41 2.74 -20.81
C ILE A 162 3.59 3.13 -19.92
N VAL A 163 4.29 4.21 -20.26
CA VAL A 163 5.50 4.63 -19.55
C VAL A 163 5.36 6.05 -19.05
N PHE A 164 5.43 6.21 -17.74
CA PHE A 164 5.70 7.49 -17.09
C PHE A 164 7.17 7.51 -16.68
N THR A 165 7.92 8.54 -17.06
CA THR A 165 9.37 8.61 -16.84
C THR A 165 9.88 10.03 -16.68
N SER A 166 11.14 10.19 -16.30
CA SER A 166 11.80 11.49 -16.18
C SER A 166 11.99 12.18 -17.53
N ASN A 167 11.82 13.51 -17.57
CA ASN A 167 12.14 14.34 -18.75
C ASN A 167 13.64 14.60 -18.93
N LYS A 168 14.49 14.14 -18.03
CA LYS A 168 15.95 14.25 -18.20
C LYS A 168 16.46 13.38 -19.34
N ALA A 169 17.67 13.69 -19.79
CA ALA A 169 18.34 12.92 -20.84
C ALA A 169 18.68 11.50 -20.36
N VAL A 170 18.85 10.60 -21.31
CA VAL A 170 19.36 9.23 -21.07
C VAL A 170 20.67 9.32 -20.28
N GLY A 171 20.81 8.51 -19.23
CA GLY A 171 21.98 8.47 -18.36
C GLY A 171 22.02 9.59 -17.29
N GLN A 172 21.08 10.54 -17.31
CA GLN A 172 21.01 11.65 -16.33
C GLN A 172 19.78 11.54 -15.41
N ARG A 173 18.96 10.51 -15.55
CA ARG A 173 17.76 10.29 -14.77
C ARG A 173 18.12 9.71 -13.40
N GLY A 174 17.41 10.14 -12.37
CA GLY A 174 17.63 9.71 -10.99
C GLY A 174 16.33 9.69 -10.17
N ASN A 175 16.41 9.13 -8.98
CA ASN A 175 15.31 9.06 -8.03
C ASN A 175 14.75 10.47 -7.76
N GLY A 176 13.42 10.62 -7.73
CA GLY A 176 12.79 11.91 -7.47
C GLY A 176 12.88 12.94 -8.59
N ASP A 177 12.98 12.51 -9.84
CA ASP A 177 13.03 13.43 -10.98
C ASP A 177 11.66 14.08 -11.31
N TRP A 178 10.59 13.55 -10.81
CA TRP A 178 9.23 14.09 -10.94
C TRP A 178 8.35 13.56 -9.79
N GLY A 179 7.13 14.04 -9.65
CA GLY A 179 6.27 13.63 -8.56
C GLY A 179 5.92 12.15 -8.60
N GLY A 180 4.89 11.81 -9.28
CA GLY A 180 4.34 10.47 -9.34
C GLY A 180 2.89 10.49 -9.81
N ILE A 181 2.18 9.40 -9.54
CA ILE A 181 0.75 9.28 -9.82
C ILE A 181 0.01 9.13 -8.49
N ILE A 182 -1.03 9.96 -8.30
CA ILE A 182 -1.86 9.96 -7.10
C ILE A 182 -3.31 9.67 -7.51
N LEU A 183 -3.92 8.64 -6.92
CA LEU A 183 -5.33 8.32 -7.06
C LEU A 183 -6.06 8.59 -5.75
N LEU A 184 -7.08 9.44 -5.77
CA LEU A 184 -7.90 9.79 -4.62
C LEU A 184 -9.31 9.22 -4.79
N GLY A 185 -9.64 8.20 -4.00
CA GLY A 185 -10.91 7.48 -4.06
C GLY A 185 -11.91 7.92 -2.98
N LYS A 186 -13.05 7.23 -2.96
CA LYS A 186 -14.18 7.45 -2.04
C LYS A 186 -14.35 6.31 -1.03
N SER A 187 -13.41 5.36 -0.97
CA SER A 187 -13.48 4.25 -0.04
C SER A 187 -13.18 4.69 1.40
N THR A 188 -13.20 3.74 2.32
CA THR A 188 -13.03 4.01 3.74
C THR A 188 -11.57 4.29 4.11
N ASN A 189 -11.38 5.13 5.12
CA ASN A 189 -10.13 5.28 5.87
C ASN A 189 -10.45 5.51 7.35
N ASN A 190 -9.45 5.54 8.21
CA ASN A 190 -9.63 5.74 9.65
C ASN A 190 -9.33 7.16 10.13
N ASN A 191 -9.20 8.12 9.23
CA ASN A 191 -9.08 9.52 9.59
C ASN A 191 -10.37 10.02 10.25
N PRO A 192 -10.30 11.04 11.12
CA PRO A 192 -11.49 11.65 11.72
C PRO A 192 -12.52 12.06 10.67
N GLY A 193 -13.75 11.57 10.80
CA GLY A 193 -14.82 11.82 9.82
C GLY A 193 -14.71 11.01 8.51
N GLY A 194 -13.74 10.10 8.39
CA GLY A 194 -13.58 9.25 7.21
C GLY A 194 -13.05 9.99 5.97
N VAL A 195 -12.47 11.17 6.14
CA VAL A 195 -11.86 11.96 5.07
C VAL A 195 -10.44 12.33 5.48
N GLY A 196 -9.47 11.97 4.66
CA GLY A 196 -8.07 12.36 4.77
C GLY A 196 -7.68 13.41 3.74
N LYS A 197 -6.52 14.02 3.94
CA LYS A 197 -5.84 14.84 2.95
C LYS A 197 -4.52 14.18 2.61
N ILE A 198 -4.26 14.06 1.33
CA ILE A 198 -2.98 13.52 0.86
C ILE A 198 -1.89 14.60 0.97
N GLU A 199 -0.69 14.17 1.25
CA GLU A 199 0.51 15.01 1.30
C GLU A 199 1.12 15.29 -0.09
N GLY A 200 2.32 15.86 -0.17
CA GLY A 200 3.03 16.10 -1.43
C GLY A 200 2.77 17.46 -2.06
N GLY A 201 2.27 18.45 -1.29
CA GLY A 201 2.09 19.83 -1.76
C GLY A 201 0.94 20.01 -2.75
N ILE A 202 -0.02 19.10 -2.76
CA ILE A 202 -1.23 19.15 -3.57
C ILE A 202 -2.10 20.34 -3.13
N ASP A 203 -2.78 20.98 -4.10
CA ASP A 203 -3.77 22.01 -3.78
C ASP A 203 -4.79 21.47 -2.77
N ALA A 204 -4.93 22.15 -1.64
CA ALA A 204 -5.78 21.73 -0.54
C ALA A 204 -7.26 21.48 -0.95
N ALA A 205 -7.73 22.12 -2.02
CA ALA A 205 -9.06 21.90 -2.59
C ALA A 205 -9.17 20.59 -3.39
N GLN A 206 -8.04 19.99 -3.77
CA GLN A 206 -7.95 18.77 -4.57
C GLN A 206 -7.38 17.57 -3.80
N ALA A 207 -6.96 17.77 -2.55
CA ALA A 207 -6.21 16.78 -1.76
C ALA A 207 -7.10 15.79 -0.99
N ASP A 208 -8.41 16.00 -0.93
CA ASP A 208 -9.32 15.16 -0.14
C ASP A 208 -9.49 13.77 -0.73
N HIS A 209 -9.39 12.75 0.11
CA HIS A 209 -9.75 11.37 -0.21
C HIS A 209 -10.60 10.76 0.91
N GLY A 210 -11.32 9.69 0.58
CA GLY A 210 -12.14 8.97 1.55
C GLY A 210 -13.64 9.19 1.40
N GLY A 211 -14.37 8.38 2.13
CA GLY A 211 -15.82 8.28 2.10
C GLY A 211 -16.29 6.94 2.66
N LYS A 212 -17.33 6.37 2.04
CA LYS A 212 -17.94 5.09 2.47
C LYS A 212 -18.12 4.09 1.34
N ASP A 213 -17.75 4.44 0.11
CA ASP A 213 -17.91 3.59 -1.07
C ASP A 213 -16.74 2.61 -1.17
N VAL A 214 -16.84 1.46 -0.51
CA VAL A 214 -15.80 0.42 -0.52
C VAL A 214 -15.53 -0.14 -1.92
N ALA A 215 -16.46 0.01 -2.85
CA ALA A 215 -16.34 -0.42 -4.25
C ALA A 215 -15.98 0.74 -5.19
N ASP A 216 -15.59 1.89 -4.67
CA ASP A 216 -15.16 3.03 -5.47
C ASP A 216 -14.19 2.62 -6.58
N ASN A 217 -14.31 3.30 -7.72
CA ASN A 217 -13.55 2.99 -8.93
C ASN A 217 -12.84 4.25 -9.46
N SER A 218 -11.54 4.32 -9.19
CA SER A 218 -10.65 5.37 -9.70
C SER A 218 -10.04 5.02 -11.07
N GLY A 219 -10.41 3.88 -11.68
CA GLY A 219 -10.01 3.51 -13.03
C GLY A 219 -9.24 2.21 -13.16
N ILE A 220 -8.33 2.15 -14.12
CA ILE A 220 -7.51 0.98 -14.46
C ILE A 220 -6.06 1.42 -14.66
N LEU A 221 -5.13 0.82 -13.93
CA LEU A 221 -3.71 0.88 -14.22
C LEU A 221 -3.23 -0.56 -14.48
N LYS A 222 -2.85 -0.83 -15.73
CA LYS A 222 -2.40 -2.17 -16.14
C LYS A 222 -1.28 -2.08 -17.18
N TYR A 223 -0.21 -2.85 -16.99
CA TYR A 223 1.02 -2.76 -17.78
C TYR A 223 1.55 -1.32 -17.85
N VAL A 224 1.80 -0.74 -16.67
CA VAL A 224 2.28 0.63 -16.49
C VAL A 224 3.66 0.62 -15.84
N ARG A 225 4.60 1.37 -16.39
CA ARG A 225 5.88 1.67 -15.76
C ARG A 225 5.90 3.11 -15.26
N ILE A 226 6.31 3.30 -14.01
CA ILE A 226 6.49 4.59 -13.34
C ILE A 226 7.97 4.67 -12.96
N GLU A 227 8.75 5.41 -13.73
CA GLU A 227 10.19 5.45 -13.64
C GLU A 227 10.66 6.80 -13.09
N PHE A 228 11.51 6.78 -12.06
CA PHE A 228 12.12 7.96 -11.40
C PHE A 228 11.14 8.92 -10.72
N PRO A 229 10.03 8.48 -10.16
CA PRO A 229 9.11 9.32 -9.40
C PRO A 229 9.65 9.66 -8.02
N GLY A 230 8.82 10.26 -7.15
CA GLY A 230 9.10 10.39 -5.72
C GLY A 230 9.81 11.70 -5.38
N ILE A 231 9.43 12.82 -6.04
CA ILE A 231 10.07 14.11 -5.75
C ILE A 231 9.65 14.63 -4.37
N ALA A 232 10.61 15.05 -3.55
CA ALA A 232 10.33 15.79 -2.34
C ALA A 232 9.72 17.17 -2.69
N TYR A 233 8.50 17.41 -2.23
CA TYR A 233 7.89 18.73 -2.35
C TYR A 233 8.57 19.72 -1.40
N VAL A 234 8.67 19.32 -0.15
CA VAL A 234 9.55 19.86 0.89
C VAL A 234 10.03 18.66 1.73
N GLN A 235 11.01 18.83 2.57
CA GLN A 235 11.47 17.78 3.48
C GLN A 235 10.29 17.28 4.36
N ASP A 236 10.19 15.98 4.53
CA ASP A 236 9.12 15.27 5.26
C ASP A 236 7.70 15.53 4.68
N ASN A 237 7.62 15.74 3.34
CA ASN A 237 6.38 15.90 2.60
C ASN A 237 6.64 15.56 1.12
N GLU A 238 6.90 14.31 0.88
CA GLU A 238 7.29 13.72 -0.38
C GLU A 238 6.05 13.29 -1.19
N ILE A 239 6.26 12.93 -2.44
CA ILE A 239 5.28 12.27 -3.30
C ILE A 239 5.84 10.89 -3.63
N ASN A 240 5.04 9.85 -3.44
CA ASN A 240 5.43 8.47 -3.71
C ASN A 240 5.37 8.14 -5.21
N GLY A 241 5.86 6.98 -5.57
CA GLY A 241 5.77 6.49 -6.95
C GLY A 241 4.32 6.35 -7.41
N LEU A 242 3.54 5.58 -6.68
CA LEU A 242 2.09 5.47 -6.81
C LEU A 242 1.43 5.61 -5.44
N THR A 243 0.72 6.71 -5.25
CA THR A 243 -0.01 7.02 -4.02
C THR A 243 -1.50 6.71 -4.18
N LEU A 244 -2.08 6.01 -3.22
CA LEU A 244 -3.45 5.50 -3.25
C LEU A 244 -4.24 5.97 -2.01
N GLY A 245 -4.87 7.14 -2.09
CA GLY A 245 -5.71 7.69 -1.02
C GLY A 245 -7.13 7.12 -1.08
N SER A 246 -7.51 6.23 -0.17
CA SER A 246 -8.86 5.63 -0.06
C SER A 246 -9.43 5.09 -1.37
N VAL A 247 -8.59 4.45 -2.18
CA VAL A 247 -9.02 3.84 -3.46
C VAL A 247 -9.82 2.57 -3.17
N GLY A 248 -10.95 2.41 -3.85
CA GLY A 248 -11.87 1.29 -3.62
C GLY A 248 -11.63 0.07 -4.49
N SER A 249 -12.29 -1.04 -4.12
CA SER A 249 -12.10 -2.36 -4.75
C SER A 249 -12.59 -2.46 -6.20
N GLY A 250 -13.31 -1.46 -6.71
CA GLY A 250 -13.68 -1.36 -8.12
C GLY A 250 -12.56 -0.90 -9.05
N THR A 251 -11.43 -0.43 -8.49
CA THR A 251 -10.24 -0.02 -9.23
C THR A 251 -9.38 -1.23 -9.57
N THR A 252 -8.84 -1.27 -10.79
CA THR A 252 -7.92 -2.33 -11.23
C THR A 252 -6.48 -1.87 -11.16
N LEU A 253 -5.65 -2.58 -10.40
CA LEU A 253 -4.19 -2.40 -10.33
C LEU A 253 -3.53 -3.74 -10.64
N ASP A 254 -2.90 -3.85 -11.83
CA ASP A 254 -2.29 -5.10 -12.27
C ASP A 254 -1.11 -4.84 -13.22
N TYR A 255 0.00 -5.55 -13.05
CA TYR A 255 1.22 -5.34 -13.84
C TYR A 255 1.73 -3.89 -13.80
N ILE A 256 2.09 -3.41 -12.61
CA ILE A 256 2.63 -2.06 -12.42
C ILE A 256 4.06 -2.16 -11.89
N GLN A 257 4.99 -1.48 -12.55
CA GLN A 257 6.37 -1.35 -12.11
C GLN A 257 6.65 0.10 -11.68
N VAL A 258 7.15 0.28 -10.45
CA VAL A 258 7.78 1.52 -9.99
C VAL A 258 9.28 1.30 -9.89
N SER A 259 10.07 2.21 -10.46
CA SER A 259 11.52 2.10 -10.49
C SER A 259 12.18 3.41 -10.10
N ASN A 260 13.16 3.34 -9.19
CA ASN A 260 13.94 4.49 -8.74
C ASN A 260 13.04 5.62 -8.19
N SER A 261 12.11 5.29 -7.30
CA SER A 261 11.38 6.31 -6.54
C SER A 261 12.31 7.03 -5.58
N GLY A 262 12.13 8.33 -5.40
CA GLY A 262 12.86 9.14 -4.43
C GLY A 262 12.29 9.05 -3.02
N ASP A 263 11.16 8.37 -2.91
CA ASP A 263 10.43 8.06 -1.70
C ASP A 263 9.87 6.63 -1.82
N ASP A 264 8.71 6.32 -1.23
CA ASP A 264 8.09 5.01 -1.36
C ASP A 264 7.78 4.65 -2.82
N SER A 265 7.79 3.37 -3.12
CA SER A 265 7.32 2.93 -4.42
C SER A 265 5.80 2.93 -4.50
N PHE A 266 5.15 2.35 -3.50
CA PHE A 266 3.69 2.25 -3.41
C PHE A 266 3.26 2.56 -1.99
N GLU A 267 2.32 3.50 -1.85
CA GLU A 267 1.76 3.84 -0.54
C GLU A 267 0.23 3.92 -0.58
N TRP A 268 -0.41 3.32 0.44
CA TRP A 268 -1.86 3.25 0.60
C TRP A 268 -2.32 3.98 1.86
N PHE A 269 -3.01 5.09 1.69
CA PHE A 269 -3.68 5.85 2.75
C PHE A 269 -5.15 5.41 2.86
N GLY A 270 -5.41 4.24 3.45
CA GLY A 270 -6.74 3.66 3.51
C GLY A 270 -7.22 3.02 2.21
N GLY A 271 -8.50 2.66 2.17
CA GLY A 271 -9.10 2.04 0.99
C GLY A 271 -9.15 0.53 1.02
N THR A 272 -9.69 -0.04 -0.06
CA THR A 272 -9.96 -1.47 -0.21
C THR A 272 -9.49 -2.04 -1.55
N VAL A 273 -8.72 -1.26 -2.32
CA VAL A 273 -8.25 -1.68 -3.64
C VAL A 273 -7.39 -2.93 -3.56
N ASN A 274 -7.55 -3.81 -4.54
CA ASN A 274 -6.75 -5.02 -4.67
C ASN A 274 -5.70 -4.84 -5.78
N ALA A 275 -4.55 -5.50 -5.64
CA ALA A 275 -3.48 -5.42 -6.64
C ALA A 275 -2.78 -6.76 -6.86
N LYS A 276 -2.42 -7.04 -8.12
CA LYS A 276 -1.54 -8.14 -8.49
C LYS A 276 -0.37 -7.65 -9.35
N HIS A 277 0.70 -8.45 -9.41
CA HIS A 277 1.87 -8.24 -10.27
C HIS A 277 2.48 -6.83 -10.13
N LEU A 278 2.74 -6.42 -8.88
CA LEU A 278 3.45 -5.17 -8.61
C LEU A 278 4.96 -5.41 -8.52
N ILE A 279 5.73 -4.47 -9.02
CA ILE A 279 7.20 -4.50 -8.97
C ILE A 279 7.72 -3.15 -8.46
N SER A 280 8.57 -3.19 -7.45
CA SER A 280 9.37 -2.04 -6.98
C SER A 280 10.86 -2.33 -7.16
N ILE A 281 11.59 -1.39 -7.75
CA ILE A 281 13.04 -1.51 -7.98
C ILE A 281 13.75 -0.22 -7.54
N ASN A 282 14.71 -0.34 -6.62
CA ASN A 282 15.64 0.72 -6.25
C ASN A 282 15.00 2.03 -5.74
N ASN A 283 13.95 1.94 -4.96
CA ASN A 283 13.37 3.10 -4.28
C ASN A 283 14.24 3.55 -3.08
N VAL A 284 13.98 4.75 -2.57
CA VAL A 284 14.74 5.35 -1.47
C VAL A 284 14.17 4.96 -0.13
N ASP A 285 12.86 5.15 0.12
CA ASP A 285 12.24 4.80 1.38
C ASP A 285 11.55 3.43 1.33
N ASP A 286 10.33 3.23 1.72
CA ASP A 286 9.72 1.91 1.83
C ASP A 286 9.29 1.33 0.47
N ILE A 287 9.36 0.02 0.32
CA ILE A 287 8.92 -0.63 -0.93
C ILE A 287 7.39 -0.61 -1.01
N PHE A 288 6.73 -0.95 0.09
CA PHE A 288 5.28 -0.96 0.25
C PHE A 288 4.93 -0.40 1.62
N ASP A 289 4.21 0.72 1.65
CA ASP A 289 3.68 1.31 2.88
C ASP A 289 2.14 1.26 2.92
N PHE A 290 1.61 0.84 4.06
CA PHE A 290 0.18 0.64 4.29
C PHE A 290 -0.28 1.43 5.50
N ASP A 291 -1.16 2.39 5.28
CA ASP A 291 -1.56 3.34 6.32
C ASP A 291 -3.07 3.56 6.37
N ASN A 292 -3.53 4.24 7.42
CA ASN A 292 -4.84 4.87 7.54
C ASN A 292 -6.06 3.96 7.28
N GLY A 293 -5.96 2.66 7.64
CA GLY A 293 -7.07 1.72 7.52
C GLY A 293 -7.16 1.00 6.18
N PHE A 294 -6.06 0.91 5.42
CA PHE A 294 -6.04 0.10 4.20
C PHE A 294 -6.35 -1.38 4.48
N SER A 295 -7.21 -1.99 3.68
CA SER A 295 -7.68 -3.37 3.89
C SER A 295 -7.84 -4.18 2.60
N GLY A 296 -7.07 -3.86 1.57
CA GLY A 296 -7.05 -4.57 0.30
C GLY A 296 -6.25 -5.88 0.32
N ARG A 297 -6.20 -6.54 -0.84
CA ARG A 297 -5.49 -7.81 -1.08
C ARG A 297 -4.36 -7.59 -2.08
N LEU A 298 -3.19 -8.19 -1.81
CA LEU A 298 -2.05 -8.16 -2.71
C LEU A 298 -1.54 -9.58 -3.00
N GLN A 299 -1.21 -9.86 -4.27
CA GLN A 299 -0.57 -11.12 -4.65
C GLN A 299 0.42 -10.93 -5.81
N PHE A 300 1.48 -11.75 -5.84
CA PHE A 300 2.55 -11.71 -6.85
C PHE A 300 3.25 -10.35 -6.89
N VAL A 301 3.85 -9.97 -5.76
CA VAL A 301 4.45 -8.66 -5.54
C VAL A 301 5.96 -8.80 -5.36
N ILE A 302 6.75 -8.01 -6.06
CA ILE A 302 8.21 -8.05 -6.03
C ILE A 302 8.75 -6.70 -5.58
N GLY A 303 9.72 -6.73 -4.67
CA GLY A 303 10.54 -5.60 -4.31
C GLY A 303 12.01 -5.96 -4.34
N GLN A 304 12.85 -5.09 -4.93
CA GLN A 304 14.29 -5.22 -4.90
C GLN A 304 14.94 -3.88 -4.61
N ARG A 305 15.84 -3.84 -3.62
CA ARG A 305 16.49 -2.61 -3.16
C ARG A 305 17.95 -2.51 -3.61
N SER A 306 18.35 -1.30 -3.89
CA SER A 306 19.77 -0.95 -4.00
C SER A 306 20.41 -0.84 -2.60
N PRO A 307 21.65 -1.26 -2.40
CA PRO A 307 22.33 -1.09 -1.12
C PRO A 307 22.66 0.38 -0.78
N VAL A 308 22.63 1.28 -1.76
CA VAL A 308 23.10 2.67 -1.61
C VAL A 308 21.98 3.72 -1.57
N PHE A 309 20.74 3.36 -1.91
CA PHE A 309 19.61 4.28 -1.86
C PHE A 309 18.77 3.98 -0.61
N ALA A 310 18.82 4.91 0.35
CA ALA A 310 18.03 4.84 1.56
C ALA A 310 17.62 6.25 1.98
N ASP A 311 16.49 6.37 2.67
CA ASP A 311 16.00 7.65 3.18
C ASP A 311 16.97 8.22 4.24
N ALA A 312 17.32 9.48 4.09
CA ALA A 312 18.25 10.15 5.00
C ALA A 312 17.60 10.46 6.36
N ALA A 313 16.29 10.69 6.40
CA ALA A 313 15.53 11.07 7.59
C ALA A 313 14.96 9.84 8.33
N GLY A 314 14.46 8.85 7.61
CA GLY A 314 13.70 7.73 8.10
C GLY A 314 14.44 6.41 8.27
N GLN A 315 13.71 5.35 8.09
CA GLN A 315 14.12 3.95 8.11
C GLN A 315 13.55 3.27 6.88
N SER A 316 14.39 2.89 5.95
CA SER A 316 13.94 2.25 4.71
C SER A 316 13.68 0.76 4.91
N ASN A 317 12.44 0.32 4.74
CA ASN A 317 11.98 -1.05 4.97
C ASN A 317 11.51 -1.75 3.68
N GLY A 318 11.28 -3.03 3.75
CA GLY A 318 10.60 -3.80 2.70
C GLY A 318 9.09 -3.56 2.74
N ILE A 319 8.52 -3.66 3.93
CA ILE A 319 7.14 -3.26 4.27
C ILE A 319 7.21 -2.35 5.49
N GLU A 320 6.51 -1.24 5.42
CA GLU A 320 6.05 -0.50 6.59
C GLU A 320 4.53 -0.59 6.68
N SER A 321 3.97 -0.66 7.89
CA SER A 321 2.53 -0.62 8.07
C SER A 321 2.15 0.03 9.38
N ASP A 322 1.39 1.10 9.27
CA ASP A 322 0.84 1.88 10.36
C ASP A 322 -0.70 1.86 10.35
N ASN A 323 -1.33 1.95 11.50
CA ASN A 323 -2.77 2.14 11.52
C ASN A 323 -3.16 3.61 11.60
N SER A 324 -2.60 4.31 12.57
CA SER A 324 -2.89 5.73 12.80
C SER A 324 -1.77 6.35 13.64
N ASN A 325 -1.38 7.56 13.30
CA ASN A 325 -0.33 8.27 14.02
C ASN A 325 -0.78 8.80 15.40
N THR A 326 -2.08 8.88 15.66
CA THR A 326 -2.62 9.50 16.86
C THR A 326 -3.45 8.57 17.75
N GLU A 327 -4.17 7.62 17.15
CA GLU A 327 -5.04 6.69 17.87
C GLU A 327 -4.87 5.29 17.27
N PHE A 328 -4.06 4.45 17.93
CA PHE A 328 -3.68 3.11 17.42
C PHE A 328 -4.86 2.13 17.29
N SER A 329 -5.99 2.44 17.91
CA SER A 329 -7.21 1.66 17.80
C SER A 329 -8.21 2.18 16.76
N SER A 330 -7.88 3.25 16.02
CA SER A 330 -8.74 3.81 14.96
C SER A 330 -9.24 2.74 13.98
N THR A 331 -10.48 2.88 13.55
CA THR A 331 -11.14 1.93 12.64
C THR A 331 -11.66 2.62 11.38
N PRO A 332 -11.66 1.91 10.22
CA PRO A 332 -11.15 0.55 10.02
C PRO A 332 -9.65 0.45 10.33
N ARG A 333 -9.20 -0.70 10.86
CA ARG A 333 -7.77 -0.94 11.11
C ARG A 333 -7.07 -1.23 9.78
N THR A 334 -5.87 -0.68 9.59
CA THR A 334 -4.97 -1.11 8.53
C THR A 334 -4.76 -2.63 8.65
N ARG A 335 -5.12 -3.37 7.61
CA ARG A 335 -5.05 -4.83 7.59
C ARG A 335 -4.93 -5.35 6.15
N PRO A 336 -3.80 -5.13 5.48
CA PRO A 336 -3.55 -5.75 4.18
C PRO A 336 -3.57 -7.28 4.31
N VAL A 337 -4.06 -7.96 3.25
CA VAL A 337 -3.93 -9.42 3.10
C VAL A 337 -2.99 -9.68 1.93
N ILE A 338 -1.82 -10.19 2.23
CA ILE A 338 -0.72 -10.34 1.28
C ILE A 338 -0.33 -11.81 1.15
N SER A 339 -0.25 -12.31 -0.08
CA SER A 339 0.29 -13.64 -0.37
C SER A 339 1.25 -13.60 -1.55
N ASN A 340 2.22 -14.50 -1.55
CA ASN A 340 3.16 -14.64 -2.66
C ASN A 340 3.91 -13.34 -2.99
N MET A 341 4.53 -12.74 -1.98
CA MET A 341 5.43 -11.61 -2.12
C MET A 341 6.89 -12.08 -2.14
N THR A 342 7.74 -11.41 -2.87
CA THR A 342 9.20 -11.58 -2.84
C THR A 342 9.87 -10.24 -2.61
N ILE A 343 10.56 -10.07 -1.48
CA ILE A 343 11.37 -8.89 -1.19
C ILE A 343 12.84 -9.30 -1.15
N ILE A 344 13.64 -8.61 -1.94
CA ILE A 344 15.10 -8.73 -1.97
C ILE A 344 15.68 -7.44 -1.41
N GLY A 345 16.17 -7.52 -0.21
CA GLY A 345 16.77 -6.41 0.51
C GLY A 345 18.14 -6.01 -0.04
N PRO A 346 18.74 -4.96 0.52
CA PRO A 346 19.98 -4.36 0.04
C PRO A 346 21.23 -5.18 0.42
N SER A 347 21.12 -6.08 1.40
CA SER A 347 22.26 -6.86 1.91
C SER A 347 22.53 -8.07 1.03
N THR A 348 23.06 -7.80 -0.17
CA THR A 348 23.54 -8.85 -1.07
C THR A 348 24.98 -9.23 -0.72
N PRO A 349 25.46 -10.46 -1.04
CA PRO A 349 26.81 -10.86 -0.73
C PRO A 349 27.86 -9.88 -1.23
N GLY A 350 28.71 -9.35 -0.33
CA GLY A 350 29.78 -8.40 -0.63
C GLY A 350 29.37 -6.94 -0.79
N SER A 351 28.09 -6.59 -0.61
CA SER A 351 27.64 -5.20 -0.68
C SER A 351 27.96 -4.41 0.59
N VAL A 352 28.24 -3.11 0.42
CA VAL A 352 28.22 -2.12 1.50
C VAL A 352 26.86 -1.49 1.52
N VAL A 353 26.14 -1.66 2.62
CA VAL A 353 24.74 -1.27 2.77
C VAL A 353 24.63 -0.01 3.60
N ASP A 354 23.83 0.96 3.14
CA ASP A 354 23.50 2.15 3.92
C ASP A 354 22.91 1.76 5.27
N VAL A 355 23.27 2.50 6.32
CA VAL A 355 22.86 2.19 7.70
C VAL A 355 21.36 2.37 7.93
N LYS A 356 20.71 3.16 7.11
CA LYS A 356 19.28 3.45 7.18
C LYS A 356 18.37 2.30 6.69
N HIS A 357 18.89 1.40 5.86
CA HIS A 357 18.18 0.18 5.55
C HIS A 357 17.98 -0.65 6.81
N GLN A 358 16.77 -1.10 7.06
CA GLN A 358 16.45 -1.84 8.29
C GLN A 358 15.66 -3.11 8.02
N ASN A 359 14.34 -3.08 8.13
CA ASN A 359 13.55 -4.27 8.30
C ASN A 359 13.09 -4.87 6.97
N ALA A 360 12.96 -6.19 6.92
CA ALA A 360 12.17 -6.84 5.88
C ALA A 360 10.70 -6.43 6.01
N ASN A 361 10.21 -6.37 7.24
CA ASN A 361 8.83 -5.99 7.58
C ASN A 361 8.80 -5.21 8.89
N LEU A 362 8.16 -4.06 8.88
CA LEU A 362 7.90 -3.24 10.06
C LEU A 362 6.38 -3.04 10.22
N TRP A 363 5.84 -3.47 11.36
CA TRP A 363 4.42 -3.36 11.69
C TRP A 363 4.26 -2.64 13.02
N ARG A 364 3.50 -1.53 13.05
CA ARG A 364 3.43 -0.66 14.21
C ARG A 364 2.09 0.09 14.33
N LYS A 365 1.96 0.91 15.36
CA LYS A 365 0.85 1.83 15.60
C LYS A 365 -0.54 1.17 15.51
N GLY A 366 -0.61 -0.10 15.91
CA GLY A 366 -1.86 -0.85 15.92
C GLY A 366 -2.27 -1.44 14.57
N SER A 367 -1.43 -1.41 13.53
CA SER A 367 -1.75 -2.09 12.27
C SER A 367 -1.95 -3.59 12.48
N LYS A 368 -2.78 -4.18 11.65
CA LYS A 368 -3.00 -5.61 11.53
C LYS A 368 -2.44 -6.09 10.19
N MET A 369 -2.24 -7.41 10.06
CA MET A 369 -1.72 -7.98 8.83
C MET A 369 -2.18 -9.42 8.62
N VAL A 370 -2.31 -9.81 7.35
CA VAL A 370 -2.23 -11.22 6.94
C VAL A 370 -1.13 -11.32 5.90
N LEU A 371 0.00 -11.94 6.27
CA LEU A 371 1.17 -12.08 5.41
C LEU A 371 1.52 -13.55 5.27
N ALA A 372 1.41 -14.10 4.05
CA ALA A 372 1.60 -15.52 3.83
C ALA A 372 2.40 -15.86 2.57
N ASN A 373 2.97 -17.06 2.55
CA ASN A 373 3.55 -17.69 1.37
C ASN A 373 4.60 -16.81 0.66
N SER A 374 5.37 -16.02 1.42
CA SER A 374 6.25 -14.98 0.88
C SER A 374 7.72 -15.28 1.15
N ILE A 375 8.62 -14.63 0.41
CA ILE A 375 10.08 -14.76 0.52
C ILE A 375 10.66 -13.38 0.83
N PHE A 376 11.44 -13.28 1.90
CA PHE A 376 12.17 -12.09 2.32
C PHE A 376 13.64 -12.46 2.48
N ILE A 377 14.51 -11.99 1.59
CA ILE A 377 15.93 -12.28 1.59
C ILE A 377 16.78 -11.02 1.44
N GLY A 378 17.94 -10.99 2.05
CA GLY A 378 18.89 -9.89 1.94
C GLY A 378 18.49 -8.59 2.66
N ALA A 379 17.48 -8.60 3.51
CA ALA A 379 17.23 -7.47 4.41
C ALA A 379 18.30 -7.42 5.50
N LYS A 380 18.54 -6.24 6.08
CA LYS A 380 19.47 -6.10 7.21
C LYS A 380 18.90 -6.78 8.44
N TRP A 381 17.64 -6.52 8.78
CA TRP A 381 16.88 -7.09 9.88
C TRP A 381 15.61 -7.77 9.34
N GLY A 382 14.99 -8.60 10.16
CA GLY A 382 13.84 -9.40 9.76
C GLY A 382 12.50 -8.68 9.99
N ILE A 383 11.69 -9.28 10.85
CA ILE A 383 10.38 -8.74 11.20
C ILE A 383 10.44 -7.97 12.50
N ASP A 384 9.97 -6.74 12.49
CA ASP A 384 9.83 -5.87 13.67
C ASP A 384 8.35 -5.62 13.95
N ILE A 385 7.87 -6.06 15.10
CA ILE A 385 6.50 -5.82 15.58
C ILE A 385 6.60 -4.81 16.73
N ARG A 386 5.97 -3.66 16.54
CA ARG A 386 5.95 -2.58 17.53
C ARG A 386 4.54 -2.35 18.05
N ASP A 387 4.46 -1.89 19.29
CA ASP A 387 3.26 -1.47 20.00
C ASP A 387 2.32 -2.61 20.43
N VAL A 388 1.71 -2.43 21.58
CA VAL A 388 0.86 -3.43 22.24
C VAL A 388 -0.30 -3.86 21.34
N GLU A 389 -0.94 -2.92 20.66
CA GLU A 389 -2.10 -3.15 19.82
C GLU A 389 -1.78 -3.99 18.57
N THR A 390 -0.57 -3.81 18.02
CA THR A 390 -0.07 -4.59 16.88
C THR A 390 0.25 -6.03 17.30
N GLY A 391 0.93 -6.19 18.43
CA GLY A 391 1.24 -7.51 19.00
C GLY A 391 -0.01 -8.28 19.44
N ALA A 392 -0.98 -7.58 20.03
CA ALA A 392 -2.24 -8.18 20.46
C ALA A 392 -3.00 -8.79 19.28
N ALA A 393 -2.96 -8.16 18.10
CA ALA A 393 -3.63 -8.66 16.90
C ALA A 393 -3.08 -10.02 16.41
N LEU A 394 -1.82 -10.34 16.67
CA LEU A 394 -1.26 -11.66 16.40
C LEU A 394 -1.75 -12.70 17.41
N THR A 395 -1.89 -12.31 18.67
CA THR A 395 -2.31 -13.23 19.74
C THR A 395 -3.80 -13.50 19.76
N ASP A 396 -4.63 -12.55 19.34
CA ASP A 396 -6.09 -12.71 19.22
C ASP A 396 -6.53 -13.34 17.88
N GLY A 397 -5.58 -13.56 16.95
CA GLY A 397 -5.80 -14.20 15.64
C GLY A 397 -6.40 -13.28 14.57
N THR A 398 -6.53 -11.98 14.81
CA THR A 398 -6.97 -11.02 13.79
C THR A 398 -5.85 -10.63 12.81
N SER A 399 -4.60 -10.88 13.18
CA SER A 399 -3.42 -10.90 12.30
C SER A 399 -2.86 -12.31 12.15
N LEU A 400 -2.22 -12.58 11.01
CA LEU A 400 -1.62 -13.88 10.73
C LEU A 400 -0.37 -13.73 9.87
N ILE A 401 0.75 -14.28 10.32
CA ILE A 401 1.99 -14.37 9.55
C ILE A 401 2.33 -15.86 9.41
N LYS A 402 2.20 -16.42 8.20
CA LYS A 402 2.38 -17.87 8.00
C LYS A 402 3.14 -18.23 6.73
N ASN A 403 3.85 -19.35 6.78
CA ASN A 403 4.52 -20.00 5.65
C ASN A 403 5.51 -19.10 4.87
N ASN A 404 6.06 -18.06 5.49
CA ASN A 404 7.04 -17.21 4.85
C ASN A 404 8.46 -17.76 5.07
N ILE A 405 9.38 -17.36 4.20
CA ILE A 405 10.82 -17.66 4.29
C ILE A 405 11.57 -16.36 4.52
N TYR A 406 12.36 -16.28 5.57
CA TYR A 406 13.17 -15.12 5.93
C TYR A 406 14.65 -15.47 5.91
N GLN A 407 15.46 -14.59 5.31
CA GLN A 407 16.91 -14.53 5.49
C GLN A 407 17.30 -13.07 5.67
N VAL A 408 18.13 -12.78 6.66
CA VAL A 408 18.59 -11.43 6.99
C VAL A 408 20.10 -11.42 7.20
N ALA A 409 20.73 -10.26 7.04
CA ALA A 409 22.17 -10.11 7.21
C ALA A 409 22.58 -10.23 8.68
N ASP A 410 21.77 -9.71 9.61
CA ASP A 410 22.00 -9.80 11.06
C ASP A 410 21.10 -10.87 11.68
N ALA A 411 21.61 -12.08 11.81
CA ALA A 411 20.88 -13.21 12.40
C ALA A 411 20.42 -12.97 13.85
N THR A 412 20.97 -12.00 14.56
CA THR A 412 20.49 -11.62 15.91
C THR A 412 19.26 -10.73 15.86
N LYS A 413 18.87 -10.26 14.67
CA LYS A 413 17.75 -9.36 14.40
C LYS A 413 16.72 -9.97 13.44
N GLU A 414 16.61 -11.29 13.36
CA GLU A 414 15.57 -11.96 12.56
C GLU A 414 14.16 -11.63 13.05
N VAL A 415 14.01 -11.45 14.37
CA VAL A 415 12.74 -11.11 15.02
C VAL A 415 13.00 -10.01 16.05
N ILE A 416 12.27 -8.93 15.95
CA ILE A 416 12.40 -7.75 16.81
C ILE A 416 11.05 -7.47 17.46
N VAL A 417 11.09 -7.12 18.74
CA VAL A 417 9.93 -6.74 19.56
C VAL A 417 10.21 -5.40 20.20
N SER A 418 9.33 -4.44 19.98
CA SER A 418 9.46 -3.08 20.49
C SER A 418 8.16 -2.61 21.15
N ASN A 419 8.25 -1.65 22.06
CA ASN A 419 7.10 -1.02 22.73
C ASN A 419 6.11 -2.02 23.35
N ASN A 420 6.64 -3.11 23.96
CA ASN A 420 5.85 -4.16 24.62
C ASN A 420 4.87 -4.92 23.72
N SER A 421 5.12 -4.99 22.41
CA SER A 421 4.27 -5.73 21.46
C SER A 421 4.18 -7.23 21.78
N PHE A 422 5.26 -7.82 22.29
CA PHE A 422 5.34 -9.17 22.84
C PHE A 422 6.21 -9.15 24.11
N ALA A 423 6.05 -10.16 24.96
CA ALA A 423 6.87 -10.26 26.16
C ALA A 423 8.37 -10.45 25.84
N THR A 424 8.69 -11.22 24.79
CA THR A 424 10.07 -11.42 24.30
C THR A 424 10.08 -11.71 22.81
N ALA A 425 11.23 -11.47 22.15
CA ALA A 425 11.47 -11.86 20.77
C ALA A 425 11.37 -13.39 20.55
N ASP A 426 11.77 -14.19 21.54
CA ASP A 426 11.67 -15.65 21.48
C ASP A 426 10.22 -16.15 21.44
N LEU A 427 9.31 -15.50 22.16
CA LEU A 427 7.88 -15.82 22.08
C LEU A 427 7.30 -15.48 20.72
N LEU A 428 7.65 -14.33 20.15
CA LEU A 428 7.25 -13.98 18.78
C LEU A 428 7.86 -14.96 17.78
N ARG A 429 9.14 -15.33 17.93
CA ARG A 429 9.80 -16.33 17.08
C ARG A 429 9.08 -17.67 17.14
N THR A 430 8.69 -18.11 18.34
CA THR A 430 7.91 -19.35 18.53
C THR A 430 6.57 -19.27 17.82
N TYR A 431 5.84 -18.16 17.95
CA TYR A 431 4.60 -17.93 17.21
C TYR A 431 4.84 -18.06 15.70
N LEU A 432 5.85 -17.38 15.16
CA LEU A 432 6.16 -17.37 13.73
C LEU A 432 6.50 -18.78 13.21
N THR A 433 7.36 -19.51 13.92
CA THR A 433 7.78 -20.87 13.51
C THR A 433 6.64 -21.88 13.61
N THR A 434 5.78 -21.76 14.64
CA THR A 434 4.57 -22.59 14.78
C THR A 434 3.59 -22.38 13.61
N ASN A 435 3.56 -21.17 13.03
CA ASN A 435 2.78 -20.85 11.84
C ASN A 435 3.54 -21.13 10.53
N GLY A 436 4.58 -21.96 10.54
CA GLY A 436 5.29 -22.43 9.35
C GLY A 436 6.24 -21.43 8.72
N ASN A 437 6.54 -20.30 9.38
CA ASN A 437 7.60 -19.41 8.92
C ASN A 437 8.97 -20.03 9.19
N THR A 438 9.90 -19.85 8.27
CA THR A 438 11.26 -20.39 8.34
C THR A 438 12.29 -19.27 8.25
N PHE A 439 13.34 -19.38 9.04
CA PHE A 439 14.50 -18.51 9.02
C PHE A 439 15.69 -19.31 8.51
N ILE A 440 16.33 -18.86 7.44
CA ILE A 440 17.35 -19.61 6.71
C ILE A 440 18.66 -18.84 6.63
N ALA A 441 19.77 -19.57 6.48
CA ALA A 441 21.09 -18.97 6.28
C ALA A 441 21.25 -18.41 4.87
N GLU A 442 22.19 -17.46 4.71
CA GLU A 442 22.47 -16.77 3.45
C GLU A 442 22.75 -17.75 2.27
N ALA A 443 23.52 -18.78 2.49
CA ALA A 443 23.81 -19.78 1.45
C ALA A 443 22.55 -20.50 0.92
N ALA A 444 21.56 -20.73 1.77
CA ALA A 444 20.28 -21.32 1.38
C ALA A 444 19.37 -20.30 0.68
N ALA A 445 19.47 -19.01 1.00
CA ALA A 445 18.71 -17.96 0.36
C ALA A 445 19.09 -17.81 -1.13
N GLY A 446 20.38 -17.90 -1.47
CA GLY A 446 20.86 -17.85 -2.85
C GLY A 446 20.35 -18.98 -3.74
N ALA A 447 19.86 -20.07 -3.14
CA ALA A 447 19.29 -21.21 -3.85
C ALA A 447 17.75 -21.15 -4.03
N LEU A 448 17.08 -20.10 -3.51
CA LEU A 448 15.63 -19.97 -3.63
C LEU A 448 15.20 -19.48 -5.02
N LEU A 449 15.92 -18.50 -5.56
CA LEU A 449 15.60 -17.82 -6.81
C LEU A 449 16.75 -17.95 -7.80
N THR A 450 16.46 -17.80 -9.10
CA THR A 450 17.44 -18.03 -10.16
C THR A 450 18.61 -17.04 -10.14
N THR A 451 18.34 -15.72 -10.07
CA THR A 451 19.38 -14.68 -9.96
C THR A 451 18.87 -13.49 -9.12
N PRO A 452 18.66 -13.68 -7.80
CA PRO A 452 17.96 -12.69 -6.98
C PRO A 452 18.74 -11.39 -6.78
N TYR A 453 20.08 -11.44 -6.84
CA TYR A 453 20.92 -10.31 -6.42
C TYR A 453 21.46 -9.47 -7.57
N THR A 454 20.88 -9.59 -8.77
CA THR A 454 21.32 -8.83 -9.94
C THR A 454 20.62 -7.47 -9.97
N LEU A 455 21.36 -6.37 -9.72
CA LEU A 455 20.82 -5.01 -9.67
C LEU A 455 21.04 -4.19 -10.96
N ILE A 456 22.00 -4.56 -11.79
CA ILE A 456 22.47 -3.79 -12.96
C ILE A 456 22.19 -4.44 -14.30
N ALA A 457 21.55 -5.58 -14.29
CA ALA A 457 21.12 -6.34 -15.46
C ALA A 457 19.69 -6.84 -15.21
N THR A 458 19.13 -7.60 -16.10
CA THR A 458 17.81 -8.18 -15.91
C THR A 458 17.86 -9.25 -14.81
N PRO A 459 17.27 -9.00 -13.62
CA PRO A 459 17.17 -10.02 -12.58
C PRO A 459 16.22 -11.13 -13.03
N ASN A 460 16.37 -12.31 -12.45
CA ASN A 460 15.44 -13.41 -12.64
C ASN A 460 14.90 -13.88 -11.29
N PHE A 461 13.66 -13.55 -11.02
CA PHE A 461 12.98 -13.84 -9.76
C PHE A 461 12.24 -15.19 -9.76
N THR A 462 12.34 -15.98 -10.85
CA THR A 462 11.76 -17.33 -10.87
C THR A 462 12.45 -18.23 -9.84
N LEU A 463 11.73 -19.21 -9.36
CA LEU A 463 12.31 -20.21 -8.46
C LEU A 463 13.45 -20.97 -9.13
N ALA A 464 14.55 -21.12 -8.40
CA ALA A 464 15.65 -21.96 -8.83
C ALA A 464 15.23 -23.45 -8.88
N THR A 465 15.89 -24.24 -9.71
CA THR A 465 15.67 -25.68 -9.75
C THR A 465 15.92 -26.31 -8.38
N GLY A 466 14.94 -27.04 -7.85
CA GLY A 466 15.04 -27.64 -6.52
C GLY A 466 14.83 -26.67 -5.35
N SER A 467 14.35 -25.46 -5.61
CA SER A 467 14.06 -24.45 -4.58
C SER A 467 13.15 -25.00 -3.47
N ALA A 468 13.51 -24.74 -2.22
CA ALA A 468 12.67 -25.03 -1.08
C ALA A 468 11.33 -24.24 -1.07
N ALA A 469 11.23 -23.19 -1.87
CA ALA A 469 10.02 -22.39 -2.02
C ALA A 469 9.03 -22.97 -3.05
N ALA A 470 9.39 -24.03 -3.77
CA ALA A 470 8.56 -24.62 -4.85
C ALA A 470 7.23 -25.22 -4.34
N THR A 471 7.13 -25.47 -3.04
CA THR A 471 5.94 -26.08 -2.41
C THR A 471 5.67 -25.45 -1.03
N GLY A 472 4.51 -25.80 -0.43
CA GLY A 472 4.19 -25.46 0.95
C GLY A 472 3.42 -24.13 1.11
N ALA A 473 2.98 -23.51 0.02
CA ALA A 473 2.01 -22.41 0.14
C ALA A 473 0.63 -22.95 0.56
N THR A 474 -0.07 -22.20 1.40
CA THR A 474 -1.43 -22.51 1.87
C THR A 474 -2.28 -21.24 1.93
N PHE A 475 -3.57 -21.34 1.59
CA PHE A 475 -4.51 -20.24 1.49
C PHE A 475 -5.69 -20.39 2.41
#